data_33728f8c43af9f096fd266916d876cca
#
_entry.id   33728f8c43af9f096fd266916d876cca
#
_cell.length_a   1.000
_cell.length_b   1.000
_cell.length_c   1.000
_cell.angle_alpha   90.00
_cell.angle_beta   90.00
_cell.angle_gamma   90.00
#
_symmetry.space_group_name_H-M   'P 1'
#
loop_
_entity.id
_entity.type
_entity.pdbx_description
1 polymer ?
#
loop_
_entity_poly.entity_id
_entity_poly.type
_entity_poly.pdbx_seq_one_letter_code
_entity_poly.pdbx_strand_id
1 'polypeptide(L)'
;MEKKTIITAVASIIAIVILVCIITFSSCRRNSALDKEIKIALVKGDTTKAEYNKICDIIMKDQRAYSEYLNADKQINTDALAEHINEIGQSMRPPRTWNIKNYGSAALTLNLYLERSGSMTPYDAAQTSGELKKAINDLINSFPNKSEKNMVYIVNSSVYPYNKSLQDFMREKDIFAATAGIGDPKFTDFSQIFSDILKRQGSNAISILVTDMIYSPANTENENPQRIFNEEGSLATNVFKNYPGKAVIVVKLKGSFSGLYYPYNQKPQKYTGARPFYVFIIGDAENIDALYANASYSNFLNFQALTGFENFYVFNGKERGVNYTVVPEYKDNIGRFRSEKGESYCVHTLENCESDRDANVIQFTVAADLSTTHAEAAYLNNAKNYELTSSVKGCKITNIRPIEQGEVTGNSKMYLEGKTHLITIQCPLEQPEQNIKIALKNHFPDWIENSSSDNDTNIGSAEFGGTTFGLKYFLHGIYSACSATSVMPNYTTIEITLKK
;
A
#
# COMPACT_ATOMS: atom_id res chain seq x y z
N MET A 1 -53.86 -21.51 -50.83
CA MET A 1 -53.49 -20.67 -49.63
C MET A 1 -52.21 -21.14 -48.93
N GLU A 2 -51.82 -22.36 -48.95
CA GLU A 2 -50.66 -22.92 -48.21
C GLU A 2 -49.26 -22.46 -48.71
N LYS A 3 -49.03 -22.29 -50.01
CA LYS A 3 -47.72 -21.88 -50.52
C LYS A 3 -47.28 -20.45 -50.10
N LYS A 4 -48.22 -19.54 -49.95
CA LYS A 4 -47.87 -18.14 -49.50
C LYS A 4 -47.49 -18.10 -48.04
N THR A 5 -48.15 -18.90 -47.20
CA THR A 5 -47.87 -18.99 -45.76
C THR A 5 -46.52 -19.60 -45.45
N ILE A 6 -46.11 -20.60 -46.21
CA ILE A 6 -44.79 -21.24 -46.10
C ILE A 6 -43.64 -20.27 -46.48
N ILE A 7 -43.83 -19.50 -47.62
CA ILE A 7 -42.84 -18.53 -48.05
C ILE A 7 -42.65 -17.42 -47.03
N THR A 8 -43.75 -16.96 -46.39
CA THR A 8 -43.67 -15.91 -45.37
C THR A 8 -42.99 -16.41 -44.07
N ALA A 9 -43.26 -17.65 -43.69
CA ALA A 9 -42.61 -18.26 -42.50
C ALA A 9 -41.11 -18.48 -42.73
N VAL A 10 -40.68 -18.97 -43.92
CA VAL A 10 -39.29 -19.12 -44.25
C VAL A 10 -38.54 -17.76 -44.33
N ALA A 11 -39.17 -16.73 -44.92
CA ALA A 11 -38.58 -15.39 -44.96
C ALA A 11 -38.40 -14.79 -43.56
N SER A 12 -39.35 -15.03 -42.64
CA SER A 12 -39.25 -14.58 -41.25
C SER A 12 -38.15 -15.31 -40.46
N ILE A 13 -37.97 -16.62 -40.69
CA ILE A 13 -36.89 -17.39 -40.05
C ILE A 13 -35.53 -16.93 -40.57
N ILE A 14 -35.38 -16.67 -41.88
CA ILE A 14 -34.17 -16.16 -42.48
C ILE A 14 -33.86 -14.76 -41.92
N ALA A 15 -34.84 -13.89 -41.79
CA ALA A 15 -34.65 -12.55 -41.21
C ALA A 15 -34.21 -12.60 -39.75
N ILE A 16 -34.76 -13.54 -38.93
CA ILE A 16 -34.34 -13.76 -37.55
C ILE A 16 -32.90 -14.30 -37.48
N VAL A 17 -32.54 -15.25 -38.36
CA VAL A 17 -31.19 -15.81 -38.38
C VAL A 17 -30.18 -14.73 -38.83
N ILE A 18 -30.51 -13.91 -39.83
CA ILE A 18 -29.65 -12.80 -40.25
C ILE A 18 -29.52 -11.77 -39.11
N LEU A 19 -30.59 -11.45 -38.39
CA LEU A 19 -30.57 -10.52 -37.25
C LEU A 19 -29.70 -11.05 -36.12
N VAL A 20 -29.82 -12.35 -35.77
CA VAL A 20 -29.00 -13.03 -34.76
C VAL A 20 -27.54 -13.06 -35.23
N CYS A 21 -27.25 -13.36 -36.47
CA CYS A 21 -25.88 -13.33 -36.99
C CYS A 21 -25.30 -11.89 -37.01
N ILE A 22 -26.09 -10.87 -37.29
CA ILE A 22 -25.61 -9.48 -37.25
C ILE A 22 -25.34 -9.06 -35.82
N ILE A 23 -26.17 -9.46 -34.86
CA ILE A 23 -26.00 -9.17 -33.43
C ILE A 23 -24.73 -9.88 -32.90
N THR A 24 -24.56 -11.17 -33.21
CA THR A 24 -23.39 -11.93 -32.77
C THR A 24 -22.10 -11.46 -33.45
N PHE A 25 -22.12 -11.14 -34.75
CA PHE A 25 -20.95 -10.57 -35.45
C PHE A 25 -20.60 -9.14 -34.98
N SER A 26 -21.58 -8.32 -34.63
CA SER A 26 -21.34 -6.99 -34.10
C SER A 26 -20.84 -7.03 -32.66
N SER A 27 -21.33 -7.97 -31.84
CA SER A 27 -20.81 -8.16 -30.48
C SER A 27 -19.39 -8.74 -30.48
N CYS A 28 -19.06 -9.71 -31.33
CA CYS A 28 -17.70 -10.23 -31.49
C CYS A 28 -16.69 -9.18 -31.97
N ARG A 29 -17.09 -8.24 -32.85
CA ARG A 29 -16.20 -7.14 -33.23
C ARG A 29 -16.02 -6.07 -32.18
N ARG A 30 -17.02 -5.86 -31.31
CA ARG A 30 -17.00 -4.82 -30.27
C ARG A 30 -16.24 -5.26 -29.04
N ASN A 31 -16.40 -6.49 -28.61
CA ASN A 31 -15.59 -7.09 -27.55
C ASN A 31 -14.10 -7.11 -27.92
N SER A 32 -13.77 -7.20 -29.22
CA SER A 32 -12.36 -7.18 -29.65
C SER A 32 -11.62 -5.87 -29.37
N ALA A 33 -12.28 -4.71 -29.29
CA ALA A 33 -11.62 -3.43 -29.02
C ALA A 33 -11.33 -3.27 -27.52
N LEU A 34 -12.30 -3.62 -26.67
CA LEU A 34 -12.15 -3.63 -25.20
C LEU A 34 -11.10 -4.66 -24.77
N ASP A 35 -11.25 -5.91 -25.26
CA ASP A 35 -10.31 -7.00 -24.96
C ASP A 35 -8.89 -6.69 -25.42
N LYS A 36 -8.75 -6.03 -26.56
CA LYS A 36 -7.44 -5.62 -27.07
C LYS A 36 -6.78 -4.60 -26.14
N GLU A 37 -7.51 -3.60 -25.69
CA GLU A 37 -6.96 -2.58 -24.77
C GLU A 37 -6.63 -3.18 -23.43
N ILE A 38 -7.50 -4.04 -22.86
CA ILE A 38 -7.23 -4.79 -21.62
C ILE A 38 -5.96 -5.63 -21.78
N LYS A 39 -5.83 -6.38 -22.88
CA LYS A 39 -4.62 -7.18 -23.15
C LYS A 39 -3.37 -6.33 -23.27
N ILE A 40 -3.45 -5.18 -23.93
CA ILE A 40 -2.31 -4.25 -24.06
C ILE A 40 -1.87 -3.77 -22.67
N ALA A 41 -2.81 -3.34 -21.82
CA ALA A 41 -2.51 -2.89 -20.47
C ALA A 41 -1.88 -4.01 -19.63
N LEU A 42 -2.44 -5.21 -19.66
CA LEU A 42 -1.94 -6.38 -18.95
C LEU A 42 -0.56 -6.83 -19.46
N VAL A 43 -0.31 -6.81 -20.78
CA VAL A 43 0.99 -7.18 -21.37
C VAL A 43 2.07 -6.16 -21.03
N LYS A 44 1.77 -4.87 -21.10
CA LYS A 44 2.70 -3.81 -20.69
C LYS A 44 2.94 -3.80 -19.19
N GLY A 45 2.04 -4.42 -18.40
CA GLY A 45 2.01 -4.28 -16.95
C GLY A 45 1.65 -2.84 -16.52
N ASP A 46 1.08 -2.06 -17.41
CA ASP A 46 0.63 -0.70 -17.14
C ASP A 46 -0.78 -0.74 -16.54
N THR A 47 -0.84 -1.19 -15.29
CA THR A 47 -2.09 -1.35 -14.54
C THR A 47 -2.45 -0.07 -13.78
N THR A 48 -2.27 1.08 -14.41
CA THR A 48 -2.52 2.40 -13.82
C THR A 48 -3.98 2.83 -13.95
N LYS A 49 -4.37 3.82 -13.14
CA LYS A 49 -5.67 4.47 -13.28
C LYS A 49 -5.88 5.13 -14.66
N ALA A 50 -4.81 5.59 -15.29
CA ALA A 50 -4.88 6.17 -16.64
C ALA A 50 -5.31 5.13 -17.68
N GLU A 51 -4.77 3.91 -17.61
CA GLU A 51 -5.19 2.82 -18.49
C GLU A 51 -6.62 2.33 -18.17
N TYR A 52 -6.98 2.25 -16.88
CA TYR A 52 -8.35 2.00 -16.48
C TYR A 52 -9.33 3.02 -17.07
N ASN A 53 -9.02 4.31 -17.01
CA ASN A 53 -9.85 5.36 -17.58
C ASN A 53 -10.02 5.20 -19.11
N LYS A 54 -8.98 4.81 -19.84
CA LYS A 54 -9.08 4.51 -21.29
C LYS A 54 -10.06 3.37 -21.55
N ILE A 55 -10.02 2.32 -20.74
CA ILE A 55 -10.97 1.20 -20.82
C ILE A 55 -12.38 1.68 -20.54
N CYS A 56 -12.58 2.50 -19.51
CA CYS A 56 -13.87 3.11 -19.21
C CYS A 56 -14.38 4.00 -20.36
N ASP A 57 -13.51 4.78 -20.99
CA ASP A 57 -13.86 5.63 -22.15
C ASP A 57 -14.35 4.80 -23.35
N ILE A 58 -13.77 3.62 -23.58
CA ILE A 58 -14.24 2.68 -24.63
C ILE A 58 -15.67 2.24 -24.31
N ILE A 59 -15.94 1.82 -23.08
CA ILE A 59 -17.27 1.40 -22.63
C ILE A 59 -18.27 2.54 -22.74
N MET A 60 -17.90 3.74 -22.27
CA MET A 60 -18.78 4.90 -22.26
C MET A 60 -19.09 5.46 -23.65
N LYS A 61 -18.20 5.26 -24.63
CA LYS A 61 -18.43 5.64 -26.04
C LYS A 61 -19.51 4.80 -26.71
N ASP A 62 -19.66 3.54 -26.32
CA ASP A 62 -20.70 2.67 -26.90
C ASP A 62 -21.42 1.87 -25.78
N GLN A 63 -22.14 2.60 -24.95
CA GLN A 63 -22.84 2.04 -23.77
C GLN A 63 -23.83 0.90 -24.13
N ARG A 64 -24.33 0.87 -25.38
CA ARG A 64 -25.22 -0.21 -25.82
C ARG A 64 -24.46 -1.50 -26.07
N ALA A 65 -23.25 -1.39 -26.61
CA ALA A 65 -22.41 -2.53 -26.91
C ALA A 65 -21.81 -3.18 -25.65
N TYR A 66 -21.59 -2.37 -24.62
CA TYR A 66 -20.92 -2.76 -23.37
C TYR A 66 -21.85 -2.63 -22.17
N SER A 67 -23.17 -2.85 -22.39
CA SER A 67 -24.18 -2.69 -21.32
C SER A 67 -23.99 -3.63 -20.14
N GLU A 68 -23.32 -4.76 -20.31
CA GLU A 68 -22.93 -5.71 -19.28
C GLU A 68 -21.95 -5.13 -18.25
N TYR A 69 -21.16 -4.12 -18.65
CA TYR A 69 -20.21 -3.43 -17.77
C TYR A 69 -20.78 -2.11 -17.21
N LEU A 70 -22.11 -1.93 -17.29
CA LEU A 70 -22.80 -0.76 -16.74
C LEU A 70 -23.84 -1.20 -15.70
N ASN A 71 -23.99 -0.39 -14.64
CA ASN A 71 -25.07 -0.53 -13.67
C ASN A 71 -26.39 0.13 -14.19
N ALA A 72 -27.47 0.04 -13.39
CA ALA A 72 -28.77 0.61 -13.73
C ALA A 72 -28.72 2.14 -13.99
N ASP A 73 -27.77 2.84 -13.35
CA ASP A 73 -27.54 4.28 -13.49
C ASP A 73 -26.61 4.63 -14.65
N LYS A 74 -26.28 3.66 -15.52
CA LYS A 74 -25.34 3.78 -16.64
C LYS A 74 -23.92 4.19 -16.25
N GLN A 75 -23.53 3.89 -15.03
CA GLN A 75 -22.16 4.03 -14.55
C GLN A 75 -21.42 2.71 -14.71
N ILE A 76 -20.08 2.74 -14.75
CA ILE A 76 -19.24 1.54 -14.84
C ILE A 76 -19.54 0.60 -13.67
N ASN A 77 -19.92 -0.62 -13.99
CA ASN A 77 -20.01 -1.73 -13.04
C ASN A 77 -18.59 -2.31 -12.87
N THR A 78 -17.90 -1.80 -11.87
CA THR A 78 -16.49 -2.15 -11.62
C THR A 78 -16.30 -3.63 -11.33
N ASP A 79 -17.28 -4.31 -10.69
CA ASP A 79 -17.17 -5.73 -10.38
C ASP A 79 -17.26 -6.58 -11.66
N ALA A 80 -18.24 -6.30 -12.53
CA ALA A 80 -18.36 -7.00 -13.82
C ALA A 80 -17.12 -6.77 -14.72
N LEU A 81 -16.60 -5.54 -14.74
CA LEU A 81 -15.39 -5.22 -15.50
C LEU A 81 -14.16 -5.88 -14.90
N ALA A 82 -14.04 -5.97 -13.57
CA ALA A 82 -12.94 -6.66 -12.90
C ALA A 82 -12.94 -8.16 -13.18
N GLU A 83 -14.10 -8.79 -13.20
CA GLU A 83 -14.24 -10.20 -13.55
C GLU A 83 -13.77 -10.46 -14.98
N HIS A 84 -14.19 -9.65 -15.95
CA HIS A 84 -13.77 -9.76 -17.34
C HIS A 84 -12.26 -9.53 -17.53
N ILE A 85 -11.68 -8.53 -16.87
CA ILE A 85 -10.22 -8.30 -16.89
C ILE A 85 -9.47 -9.51 -16.32
N ASN A 86 -9.96 -10.09 -15.23
CA ASN A 86 -9.34 -11.27 -14.63
C ASN A 86 -9.46 -12.51 -15.53
N GLU A 87 -10.59 -12.72 -16.21
CA GLU A 87 -10.74 -13.81 -17.20
C GLU A 87 -9.73 -13.68 -18.34
N ILE A 88 -9.58 -12.47 -18.90
CA ILE A 88 -8.57 -12.19 -19.93
C ILE A 88 -7.17 -12.46 -19.37
N GLY A 89 -6.85 -11.95 -18.19
CA GLY A 89 -5.54 -12.09 -17.56
C GLY A 89 -5.19 -13.57 -17.28
N GLN A 90 -6.13 -14.35 -16.78
CA GLN A 90 -5.93 -15.79 -16.54
C GLN A 90 -5.75 -16.60 -17.84
N SER A 91 -6.31 -16.13 -18.95
CA SER A 91 -6.12 -16.75 -20.28
C SER A 91 -4.74 -16.47 -20.88
N MET A 92 -4.00 -15.51 -20.36
CA MET A 92 -2.67 -15.14 -20.86
C MET A 92 -1.59 -16.12 -20.40
N ARG A 93 -0.46 -16.10 -21.09
CA ARG A 93 0.72 -16.90 -20.77
C ARG A 93 1.93 -15.97 -20.66
N PRO A 94 2.53 -15.79 -19.47
CA PRO A 94 2.04 -16.23 -18.16
C PRO A 94 0.73 -15.51 -17.75
N PRO A 95 -0.05 -16.06 -16.79
CA PRO A 95 -1.26 -15.40 -16.30
C PRO A 95 -0.95 -14.01 -15.72
N ARG A 96 -1.88 -13.07 -15.93
CA ARG A 96 -1.77 -11.68 -15.46
C ARG A 96 -2.96 -11.35 -14.56
N THR A 97 -2.74 -10.43 -13.63
CA THR A 97 -3.80 -9.90 -12.76
C THR A 97 -3.79 -8.39 -12.76
N TRP A 98 -4.98 -7.79 -12.71
CA TRP A 98 -5.14 -6.36 -12.54
C TRP A 98 -6.33 -6.09 -11.62
N ASN A 99 -6.06 -5.61 -10.43
CA ASN A 99 -7.13 -5.27 -9.49
C ASN A 99 -7.63 -3.84 -9.76
N ILE A 100 -8.76 -3.74 -10.46
CA ILE A 100 -9.40 -2.45 -10.78
C ILE A 100 -10.46 -2.01 -9.76
N LYS A 101 -10.80 -2.83 -8.77
CA LYS A 101 -11.87 -2.51 -7.79
C LYS A 101 -11.64 -1.17 -7.10
N ASN A 102 -10.39 -0.81 -6.90
CA ASN A 102 -10.01 0.44 -6.24
C ASN A 102 -10.15 1.69 -7.13
N TYR A 103 -10.28 1.55 -8.45
CA TYR A 103 -10.39 2.70 -9.36
C TYR A 103 -11.82 3.23 -9.51
N GLY A 104 -12.81 2.37 -9.34
CA GLY A 104 -14.23 2.71 -9.39
C GLY A 104 -14.88 2.97 -8.02
N SER A 105 -14.11 2.81 -6.92
CA SER A 105 -14.65 3.02 -5.58
C SER A 105 -15.01 4.48 -5.34
N ALA A 106 -16.07 4.69 -4.53
CA ALA A 106 -16.43 6.01 -4.03
C ALA A 106 -15.21 6.67 -3.37
N ALA A 107 -15.08 7.98 -3.52
CA ALA A 107 -13.98 8.73 -2.90
C ALA A 107 -13.90 8.41 -1.41
N LEU A 108 -12.70 8.05 -0.93
CA LEU A 108 -12.47 7.70 0.47
C LEU A 108 -12.86 8.86 1.38
N THR A 109 -13.50 8.57 2.48
CA THR A 109 -13.75 9.51 3.57
C THR A 109 -12.63 9.44 4.61
N LEU A 110 -12.47 10.51 5.39
CA LEU A 110 -11.44 10.63 6.39
C LEU A 110 -12.05 10.87 7.77
N ASN A 111 -11.65 10.05 8.75
CA ASN A 111 -11.95 10.25 10.15
C ASN A 111 -10.66 10.63 10.90
N LEU A 112 -10.64 11.80 11.51
CA LEU A 112 -9.54 12.23 12.36
C LEU A 112 -9.82 11.87 13.81
N TYR A 113 -8.88 11.19 14.44
CA TYR A 113 -8.87 10.89 15.87
C TYR A 113 -7.68 11.63 16.49
N LEU A 114 -7.95 12.63 17.31
CA LEU A 114 -6.92 13.36 18.04
C LEU A 114 -6.86 12.86 19.49
N GLU A 115 -5.72 12.33 19.89
CA GLU A 115 -5.49 12.05 21.31
C GLU A 115 -5.41 13.36 22.09
N ARG A 116 -6.21 13.42 23.15
CA ARG A 116 -6.21 14.51 24.11
C ARG A 116 -5.93 13.98 25.50
N SER A 117 -4.68 13.69 25.74
CA SER A 117 -4.13 13.30 27.04
C SER A 117 -3.38 14.49 27.69
N GLY A 118 -2.96 14.30 28.92
CA GLY A 118 -2.09 15.26 29.59
C GLY A 118 -0.72 15.39 28.92
N SER A 119 -0.21 14.35 28.30
CA SER A 119 1.07 14.32 27.58
C SER A 119 1.02 14.98 26.20
N MET A 120 -0.16 15.00 25.54
CA MET A 120 -0.32 15.64 24.23
C MET A 120 -0.46 17.17 24.28
N THR A 121 -1.05 17.72 25.36
CA THR A 121 -1.28 19.16 25.50
C THR A 121 0.00 20.00 25.37
N PRO A 122 1.18 19.59 25.88
CA PRO A 122 2.42 20.36 25.75
C PRO A 122 2.97 20.56 24.35
N TYR A 123 2.49 19.80 23.35
CA TYR A 123 2.90 20.00 21.94
C TYR A 123 2.28 21.25 21.30
N ASP A 124 1.15 21.75 21.83
CA ASP A 124 0.47 22.95 21.32
C ASP A 124 0.56 24.14 22.33
N ALA A 125 1.51 24.06 23.29
CA ALA A 125 1.74 25.14 24.23
C ALA A 125 2.24 26.41 23.50
N ALA A 126 1.92 27.59 24.03
CA ALA A 126 2.27 28.87 23.41
C ALA A 126 3.78 29.10 23.17
N GLN A 127 4.64 28.33 23.84
CA GLN A 127 6.10 28.40 23.73
C GLN A 127 6.65 27.44 22.68
N THR A 128 5.82 26.56 22.09
CA THR A 128 6.22 25.63 21.03
C THR A 128 6.16 26.31 19.66
N SER A 129 6.83 25.71 18.68
CA SER A 129 6.80 26.18 17.29
C SER A 129 5.55 25.71 16.51
N GLY A 130 4.66 24.92 17.15
CA GLY A 130 3.37 24.52 16.60
C GLY A 130 3.45 23.42 15.53
N GLU A 131 4.50 22.59 15.55
CA GLU A 131 4.74 21.54 14.54
C GLU A 131 3.60 20.52 14.52
N LEU A 132 3.08 20.10 15.69
CA LEU A 132 1.97 19.16 15.79
C LEU A 132 0.75 19.66 14.99
N LYS A 133 0.29 20.87 15.29
CA LYS A 133 -0.87 21.47 14.63
C LYS A 133 -0.61 21.69 13.14
N LYS A 134 0.59 22.14 12.78
CA LYS A 134 0.96 22.34 11.39
C LYS A 134 0.95 21.01 10.62
N ALA A 135 1.53 19.94 11.18
CA ALA A 135 1.54 18.62 10.54
C ALA A 135 0.12 18.05 10.34
N ILE A 136 -0.75 18.19 11.34
CA ILE A 136 -2.17 17.79 11.22
C ILE A 136 -2.84 18.58 10.10
N ASN A 137 -2.64 19.90 10.05
CA ASN A 137 -3.23 20.77 9.04
C ASN A 137 -2.75 20.41 7.63
N ASP A 138 -1.44 20.24 7.45
CA ASP A 138 -0.84 19.89 6.17
C ASP A 138 -1.38 18.54 5.68
N LEU A 139 -1.43 17.53 6.55
CA LEU A 139 -1.93 16.20 6.23
C LEU A 139 -3.40 16.21 5.80
N ILE A 140 -4.27 16.88 6.59
CA ILE A 140 -5.71 16.93 6.30
C ILE A 140 -5.98 17.78 5.05
N ASN A 141 -5.27 18.89 4.87
CA ASN A 141 -5.43 19.73 3.68
C ASN A 141 -4.98 19.04 2.40
N SER A 142 -4.01 18.14 2.48
CA SER A 142 -3.54 17.35 1.34
C SER A 142 -4.48 16.20 0.95
N PHE A 143 -5.43 15.81 1.83
CA PHE A 143 -6.42 14.80 1.51
C PHE A 143 -7.47 15.37 0.52
N PRO A 144 -7.63 14.76 -0.68
CA PRO A 144 -8.38 15.39 -1.78
C PRO A 144 -9.88 15.49 -1.53
N ASN A 145 -10.46 14.54 -0.79
CA ASN A 145 -11.91 14.51 -0.54
C ASN A 145 -12.29 15.35 0.68
N LYS A 146 -12.97 16.48 0.44
CA LYS A 146 -13.47 17.41 1.48
C LYS A 146 -14.93 17.13 1.87
N SER A 147 -15.33 15.87 1.90
CA SER A 147 -16.70 15.45 2.22
C SER A 147 -17.16 15.91 3.61
N GLU A 148 -18.43 16.28 3.73
CA GLU A 148 -19.08 16.51 5.03
C GLU A 148 -19.18 15.25 5.90
N LYS A 149 -18.96 14.08 5.31
CA LYS A 149 -18.87 12.79 6.02
C LYS A 149 -17.54 12.60 6.74
N ASN A 150 -16.58 13.49 6.54
CA ASN A 150 -15.31 13.48 7.27
C ASN A 150 -15.57 13.93 8.71
N MET A 151 -15.20 13.09 9.68
CA MET A 151 -15.51 13.27 11.09
C MET A 151 -14.26 13.54 11.91
N VAL A 152 -14.45 14.19 13.05
CA VAL A 152 -13.41 14.36 14.09
C VAL A 152 -13.86 13.66 15.36
N TYR A 153 -12.92 12.97 15.98
CA TYR A 153 -13.07 12.30 17.27
C TYR A 153 -11.94 12.73 18.20
N ILE A 154 -12.27 12.92 19.46
CA ILE A 154 -11.31 13.11 20.53
C ILE A 154 -11.15 11.80 21.27
N VAL A 155 -9.92 11.38 21.47
CA VAL A 155 -9.59 10.11 22.14
C VAL A 155 -8.76 10.33 23.41
N ASN A 156 -9.15 9.66 24.45
CA ASN A 156 -8.44 9.56 25.74
C ASN A 156 -8.97 8.33 26.50
N SER A 157 -9.77 8.45 27.54
CA SER A 157 -10.41 7.32 28.23
C SER A 157 -11.41 6.54 27.36
N SER A 158 -11.86 7.11 26.23
CA SER A 158 -12.70 6.49 25.21
C SER A 158 -12.62 7.31 23.92
N VAL A 159 -13.47 6.99 22.93
CA VAL A 159 -13.58 7.72 21.66
C VAL A 159 -14.86 8.56 21.65
N TYR A 160 -14.71 9.87 21.63
CA TYR A 160 -15.76 10.86 21.71
C TYR A 160 -15.91 11.61 20.37
N PRO A 161 -17.12 11.68 19.77
CA PRO A 161 -17.31 12.50 18.57
C PRO A 161 -17.15 13.98 18.91
N TYR A 162 -16.43 14.72 18.08
CA TYR A 162 -16.37 16.17 18.16
C TYR A 162 -17.56 16.78 17.45
N ASN A 163 -18.18 17.79 18.04
CA ASN A 163 -19.48 18.30 17.60
C ASN A 163 -19.43 19.32 16.46
N LYS A 164 -18.25 19.63 15.95
CA LYS A 164 -18.04 20.52 14.80
C LYS A 164 -17.47 19.74 13.61
N SER A 165 -17.54 20.33 12.43
CA SER A 165 -16.95 19.75 11.21
C SER A 165 -15.43 19.66 11.30
N LEU A 166 -14.83 18.78 10.48
CA LEU A 166 -13.38 18.70 10.33
C LEU A 166 -12.79 20.07 9.91
N GLN A 167 -13.48 20.83 9.04
CA GLN A 167 -13.01 22.14 8.61
C GLN A 167 -13.03 23.17 9.74
N ASP A 168 -14.05 23.16 10.61
CA ASP A 168 -14.12 24.04 11.76
C ASP A 168 -13.07 23.67 12.80
N PHE A 169 -12.86 22.37 13.03
CA PHE A 169 -11.76 21.90 13.88
C PHE A 169 -10.40 22.43 13.42
N MET A 170 -10.12 22.40 12.11
CA MET A 170 -8.87 22.89 11.53
C MET A 170 -8.65 24.41 11.70
N ARG A 171 -9.73 25.16 11.90
CA ARG A 171 -9.68 26.61 12.15
C ARG A 171 -9.47 26.97 13.61
N GLU A 172 -9.63 26.01 14.54
CA GLU A 172 -9.42 26.29 15.97
C GLU A 172 -7.98 26.79 16.21
N LYS A 173 -7.86 27.90 16.94
CA LYS A 173 -6.55 28.51 17.23
C LYS A 173 -5.73 27.61 18.16
N ASP A 174 -6.40 27.03 19.15
CA ASP A 174 -5.84 26.11 20.15
C ASP A 174 -6.75 24.88 20.19
N ILE A 175 -6.25 23.77 19.62
CA ILE A 175 -7.03 22.54 19.46
C ILE A 175 -7.29 21.85 20.80
N PHE A 176 -6.39 21.99 21.76
CA PHE A 176 -6.56 21.39 23.09
C PHE A 176 -7.48 22.21 24.00
N ALA A 177 -7.48 23.54 23.86
CA ALA A 177 -8.45 24.39 24.52
C ALA A 177 -9.87 24.18 23.97
N ALA A 178 -10.00 24.06 22.63
CA ALA A 178 -11.28 23.82 21.97
C ALA A 178 -11.90 22.45 22.31
N THR A 179 -11.08 21.49 22.73
CA THR A 179 -11.50 20.13 23.11
C THR A 179 -11.49 19.88 24.62
N ALA A 180 -11.29 20.95 25.42
CA ALA A 180 -11.28 20.85 26.87
C ALA A 180 -12.60 20.29 27.42
N GLY A 181 -12.49 19.40 28.43
CA GLY A 181 -13.64 18.78 29.07
C GLY A 181 -14.24 17.58 28.32
N ILE A 182 -13.66 17.18 27.17
CA ILE A 182 -14.08 15.96 26.48
C ILE A 182 -13.31 14.76 27.06
N GLY A 183 -14.04 13.82 27.68
CA GLY A 183 -13.48 12.61 28.28
C GLY A 183 -12.57 12.88 29.49
N ASP A 184 -11.85 11.85 29.94
CA ASP A 184 -10.86 11.94 31.02
C ASP A 184 -9.43 11.85 30.43
N PRO A 185 -8.63 12.94 30.50
CA PRO A 185 -7.30 12.98 29.91
C PRO A 185 -6.21 12.26 30.72
N LYS A 186 -6.57 11.63 31.83
CA LYS A 186 -5.59 11.00 32.74
C LYS A 186 -5.15 9.61 32.27
N PHE A 187 -5.97 8.95 31.45
CA PHE A 187 -5.76 7.58 31.04
C PHE A 187 -5.82 7.49 29.52
N THR A 188 -4.92 6.67 28.97
CA THR A 188 -4.89 6.33 27.54
C THR A 188 -4.69 4.83 27.42
N ASP A 189 -5.71 4.12 26.93
CA ASP A 189 -5.68 2.70 26.61
C ASP A 189 -5.72 2.53 25.09
N PHE A 190 -4.56 2.33 24.49
CA PHE A 190 -4.45 2.18 23.03
C PHE A 190 -5.18 0.95 22.50
N SER A 191 -5.22 -0.14 23.26
CA SER A 191 -5.96 -1.35 22.84
C SER A 191 -7.44 -1.03 22.62
N GLN A 192 -8.04 -0.32 23.57
CA GLN A 192 -9.44 0.11 23.48
C GLN A 192 -9.62 1.13 22.35
N ILE A 193 -8.72 2.12 22.25
CA ILE A 193 -8.78 3.17 21.22
C ILE A 193 -8.69 2.56 19.83
N PHE A 194 -7.70 1.69 19.56
CA PHE A 194 -7.57 1.05 18.26
C PHE A 194 -8.75 0.12 17.95
N SER A 195 -9.24 -0.63 18.94
CA SER A 195 -10.44 -1.46 18.78
C SER A 195 -11.66 -0.62 18.38
N ASP A 196 -11.86 0.51 19.03
CA ASP A 196 -12.99 1.42 18.74
C ASP A 196 -12.84 2.09 17.37
N ILE A 197 -11.62 2.48 16.96
CA ILE A 197 -11.34 3.00 15.63
C ILE A 197 -11.68 1.96 14.57
N LEU A 198 -11.17 0.74 14.71
CA LEU A 198 -11.37 -0.36 13.77
C LEU A 198 -12.85 -0.75 13.66
N LYS A 199 -13.57 -0.78 14.78
CA LYS A 199 -15.01 -1.07 14.84
C LYS A 199 -15.86 -0.01 14.16
N ARG A 200 -15.47 1.27 14.26
CA ARG A 200 -16.19 2.43 13.69
C ARG A 200 -15.87 2.67 12.21
N GLN A 201 -14.78 2.09 11.72
CA GLN A 201 -14.30 2.34 10.37
C GLN A 201 -15.26 1.79 9.32
N GLY A 202 -15.77 2.67 8.46
CA GLY A 202 -16.56 2.27 7.28
C GLY A 202 -15.69 1.67 6.19
N SER A 203 -16.28 0.91 5.28
CA SER A 203 -15.60 0.21 4.18
C SER A 203 -14.82 1.15 3.23
N ASN A 204 -15.26 2.40 3.09
CA ASN A 204 -14.62 3.41 2.23
C ASN A 204 -14.04 4.57 3.06
N ALA A 205 -13.47 4.26 4.22
CA ALA A 205 -12.95 5.27 5.13
C ALA A 205 -11.48 5.01 5.46
N ILE A 206 -10.75 6.11 5.64
CA ILE A 206 -9.42 6.14 6.24
C ILE A 206 -9.54 6.81 7.62
N SER A 207 -8.99 6.17 8.63
CA SER A 207 -8.90 6.71 9.99
C SER A 207 -7.49 7.22 10.25
N ILE A 208 -7.35 8.45 10.73
CA ILE A 208 -6.08 9.05 11.12
C ILE A 208 -6.09 9.24 12.63
N LEU A 209 -5.20 8.56 13.35
CA LEU A 209 -4.96 8.79 14.77
C LEU A 209 -3.67 9.57 14.96
N VAL A 210 -3.75 10.68 15.70
CA VAL A 210 -2.60 11.50 16.11
C VAL A 210 -2.38 11.33 17.61
N THR A 211 -1.18 10.91 18.01
CA THR A 211 -0.85 10.48 19.39
C THR A 211 0.65 10.59 19.66
N ASP A 212 1.07 10.71 20.90
CA ASP A 212 2.47 10.55 21.31
C ASP A 212 2.83 9.11 21.70
N MET A 213 1.86 8.20 21.64
CA MET A 213 2.01 6.78 21.99
C MET A 213 2.54 6.52 23.40
N ILE A 214 2.25 7.42 24.34
CA ILE A 214 2.56 7.18 25.76
C ILE A 214 1.42 6.37 26.37
N TYR A 215 1.69 5.09 26.59
CA TYR A 215 0.73 4.17 27.18
C TYR A 215 0.55 4.43 28.67
N SER A 216 -0.65 4.79 29.09
CA SER A 216 -0.97 5.14 30.46
C SER A 216 -2.29 4.48 30.89
N PRO A 217 -2.35 3.15 31.00
CA PRO A 217 -3.55 2.45 31.44
C PRO A 217 -3.84 2.71 32.92
N ALA A 218 -5.11 2.60 33.31
CA ALA A 218 -5.51 2.75 34.69
C ALA A 218 -4.97 1.56 35.56
N ASN A 219 -4.64 1.86 36.82
CA ASN A 219 -4.26 0.86 37.83
C ASN A 219 -2.95 0.10 37.58
N THR A 220 -2.02 0.64 36.81
CA THR A 220 -0.69 0.05 36.58
C THR A 220 0.41 0.64 37.44
N GLU A 221 0.06 1.49 38.39
CA GLU A 221 1.00 2.05 39.36
C GLU A 221 1.72 0.93 40.15
N ASN A 222 3.06 0.94 40.08
CA ASN A 222 3.95 -0.06 40.68
C ASN A 222 4.05 -1.42 39.96
N GLU A 223 3.52 -1.58 38.76
CA GLU A 223 3.78 -2.76 37.95
C GLU A 223 5.19 -2.75 37.34
N ASN A 224 5.70 -3.94 37.04
CA ASN A 224 6.96 -4.05 36.30
C ASN A 224 6.75 -3.57 34.86
N PRO A 225 7.57 -2.61 34.35
CA PRO A 225 7.44 -2.11 32.97
C PRO A 225 7.39 -3.21 31.92
N GLN A 226 8.21 -4.25 32.07
CA GLN A 226 8.25 -5.36 31.09
C GLN A 226 6.92 -6.12 31.00
N ARG A 227 6.19 -6.22 32.12
CA ARG A 227 4.85 -6.81 32.11
C ARG A 227 3.88 -5.96 31.33
N ILE A 228 3.89 -4.66 31.53
CA ILE A 228 3.05 -3.71 30.78
C ILE A 228 3.36 -3.79 29.30
N PHE A 229 4.62 -3.81 28.90
CA PHE A 229 5.03 -3.94 27.49
C PHE A 229 4.55 -5.24 26.85
N ASN A 230 4.66 -6.36 27.57
CA ASN A 230 4.20 -7.65 27.08
C ASN A 230 2.67 -7.69 26.93
N GLU A 231 1.95 -7.07 27.86
CA GLU A 231 0.49 -6.93 27.79
C GLU A 231 0.09 -6.02 26.63
N GLU A 232 0.73 -4.88 26.47
CA GLU A 232 0.48 -3.93 25.40
C GLU A 232 0.67 -4.58 24.01
N GLY A 233 1.80 -5.27 23.79
CA GLY A 233 2.07 -6.00 22.56
C GLY A 233 1.05 -7.11 22.29
N SER A 234 0.66 -7.84 23.33
CA SER A 234 -0.34 -8.92 23.24
C SER A 234 -1.73 -8.36 22.90
N LEU A 235 -2.12 -7.26 23.53
CA LEU A 235 -3.39 -6.58 23.29
C LEU A 235 -3.44 -6.00 21.87
N ALA A 236 -2.38 -5.34 21.40
CA ALA A 236 -2.27 -4.85 20.03
C ALA A 236 -2.43 -6.01 19.03
N THR A 237 -1.73 -7.12 19.25
CA THR A 237 -1.86 -8.31 18.41
C THR A 237 -3.31 -8.81 18.35
N ASN A 238 -3.97 -8.93 19.49
CA ASN A 238 -5.35 -9.42 19.57
C ASN A 238 -6.33 -8.46 18.90
N VAL A 239 -6.18 -7.15 19.11
CA VAL A 239 -7.03 -6.12 18.49
C VAL A 239 -6.96 -6.25 16.98
N PHE A 240 -5.76 -6.24 16.38
CA PHE A 240 -5.63 -6.28 14.91
C PHE A 240 -5.97 -7.65 14.32
N LYS A 241 -5.74 -8.76 15.01
CA LYS A 241 -6.20 -10.09 14.55
C LYS A 241 -7.71 -10.23 14.49
N ASN A 242 -8.46 -9.49 15.30
CA ASN A 242 -9.92 -9.46 15.25
C ASN A 242 -10.45 -8.68 14.04
N TYR A 243 -9.61 -7.91 13.34
CA TYR A 243 -9.97 -7.15 12.16
C TYR A 243 -9.02 -7.48 10.99
N PRO A 244 -9.09 -8.71 10.44
CA PRO A 244 -8.20 -9.14 9.36
C PRO A 244 -8.41 -8.26 8.11
N GLY A 245 -7.34 -8.11 7.33
CA GLY A 245 -7.38 -7.31 6.10
C GLY A 245 -7.21 -5.80 6.31
N LYS A 246 -6.90 -5.36 7.54
CA LYS A 246 -6.51 -3.97 7.80
C LYS A 246 -5.03 -3.76 7.51
N ALA A 247 -4.70 -2.55 7.06
CA ALA A 247 -3.33 -2.07 6.93
C ALA A 247 -3.18 -0.77 7.72
N VAL A 248 -1.97 -0.52 8.20
CA VAL A 248 -1.63 0.64 9.02
C VAL A 248 -0.37 1.29 8.48
N ILE A 249 -0.43 2.59 8.19
CA ILE A 249 0.77 3.40 7.99
C ILE A 249 1.05 4.10 9.29
N VAL A 250 2.24 3.96 9.85
CA VAL A 250 2.70 4.76 10.96
C VAL A 250 3.74 5.77 10.48
N VAL A 251 3.51 7.05 10.78
CA VAL A 251 4.44 8.14 10.46
C VAL A 251 4.96 8.69 11.77
N LYS A 252 6.28 8.70 11.95
CA LYS A 252 6.97 9.34 13.06
C LYS A 252 7.30 10.76 12.70
N LEU A 253 6.87 11.68 13.57
CA LEU A 253 7.17 13.10 13.47
C LEU A 253 7.81 13.57 14.78
N LYS A 254 8.42 14.73 14.75
CA LYS A 254 9.05 15.37 15.89
C LYS A 254 8.55 16.81 16.02
N GLY A 255 8.16 17.17 17.21
CA GLY A 255 7.67 18.53 17.49
C GLY A 255 8.27 19.10 18.76
N SER A 256 8.16 20.42 18.89
CA SER A 256 8.46 21.13 20.12
C SER A 256 7.46 20.72 21.21
N PHE A 257 7.96 20.55 22.41
CA PHE A 257 7.20 20.17 23.59
C PHE A 257 7.56 21.14 24.72
N SER A 258 6.58 21.69 25.40
CA SER A 258 6.82 22.57 26.56
C SER A 258 5.73 22.39 27.62
N GLY A 259 6.03 21.63 28.67
CA GLY A 259 5.04 21.34 29.70
C GLY A 259 5.44 20.21 30.65
N LEU A 260 4.44 19.56 31.21
CA LEU A 260 4.64 18.40 32.08
C LEU A 260 4.76 17.13 31.23
N TYR A 261 5.82 16.38 31.46
CA TYR A 261 5.98 15.02 31.03
C TYR A 261 5.63 14.09 32.21
N TYR A 262 5.02 12.95 31.90
CA TYR A 262 4.53 11.98 32.89
C TYR A 262 5.36 10.68 32.77
N PRO A 263 6.55 10.61 33.40
CA PRO A 263 7.36 9.39 33.37
C PRO A 263 6.65 8.24 34.10
N TYR A 264 6.91 7.03 33.62
CA TYR A 264 6.37 5.83 34.27
C TYR A 264 6.80 5.74 35.74
N ASN A 265 5.84 5.54 36.63
CA ASN A 265 6.04 5.42 38.12
C ASN A 265 6.77 6.60 38.78
N GLN A 266 6.74 7.78 38.16
CA GLN A 266 7.33 8.98 38.77
C GLN A 266 6.35 10.16 38.77
N LYS A 267 6.66 11.17 39.60
CA LYS A 267 5.91 12.43 39.58
C LYS A 267 6.15 13.15 38.22
N PRO A 268 5.13 13.84 37.71
CA PRO A 268 5.27 14.65 36.53
C PRO A 268 6.45 15.64 36.65
N GLN A 269 7.22 15.77 35.57
CA GLN A 269 8.41 16.60 35.49
C GLN A 269 8.25 17.64 34.38
N LYS A 270 8.75 18.87 34.61
CA LYS A 270 8.79 19.88 33.54
C LYS A 270 9.84 19.51 32.51
N TYR A 271 9.43 19.51 31.25
CA TYR A 271 10.32 19.31 30.12
C TYR A 271 10.06 20.35 29.04
N THR A 272 11.12 20.88 28.45
CA THR A 272 11.07 21.74 27.27
C THR A 272 12.13 21.23 26.29
N GLY A 273 11.71 20.85 25.11
CA GLY A 273 12.58 20.27 24.09
C GLY A 273 11.80 19.65 22.98
N ALA A 274 12.45 18.87 22.13
CA ALA A 274 11.78 18.13 21.08
C ALA A 274 11.27 16.79 21.61
N ARG A 275 10.09 16.34 21.14
CA ARG A 275 9.51 15.03 21.43
C ARG A 275 8.90 14.40 20.19
N PRO A 276 8.95 13.06 20.02
CA PRO A 276 8.25 12.39 18.93
C PRO A 276 6.73 12.42 19.17
N PHE A 277 5.99 12.46 18.07
CA PHE A 277 4.58 12.12 18.00
C PHE A 277 4.31 11.32 16.72
N TYR A 278 3.19 10.64 16.66
CA TYR A 278 2.91 9.66 15.61
C TYR A 278 1.57 9.94 14.96
N VAL A 279 1.52 9.66 13.67
CA VAL A 279 0.29 9.63 12.89
C VAL A 279 0.08 8.21 12.39
N PHE A 280 -1.02 7.58 12.81
CA PHE A 280 -1.45 6.28 12.31
C PHE A 280 -2.54 6.50 11.27
N ILE A 281 -2.31 6.01 10.05
CA ILE A 281 -3.30 6.00 8.98
C ILE A 281 -3.79 4.57 8.83
N ILE A 282 -5.05 4.32 9.18
CA ILE A 282 -5.63 2.99 9.30
C ILE A 282 -6.73 2.84 8.25
N GLY A 283 -6.73 1.74 7.52
CA GLY A 283 -7.73 1.44 6.50
C GLY A 283 -7.84 -0.05 6.21
N ASP A 284 -8.85 -0.43 5.44
CA ASP A 284 -8.78 -1.72 4.76
C ASP A 284 -7.53 -1.73 3.87
N ALA A 285 -6.84 -2.86 3.76
CA ALA A 285 -5.63 -2.96 2.96
C ALA A 285 -5.87 -2.49 1.51
N GLU A 286 -7.06 -2.73 0.97
CA GLU A 286 -7.49 -2.28 -0.35
C GLU A 286 -7.64 -0.75 -0.43
N ASN A 287 -8.10 -0.09 0.64
CA ASN A 287 -8.17 1.37 0.70
C ASN A 287 -6.78 2.00 0.78
N ILE A 288 -5.88 1.39 1.56
CA ILE A 288 -4.47 1.83 1.60
C ILE A 288 -3.81 1.64 0.23
N ASP A 289 -4.04 0.51 -0.45
CA ASP A 289 -3.56 0.29 -1.82
C ASP A 289 -4.14 1.31 -2.80
N ALA A 290 -5.42 1.68 -2.65
CA ALA A 290 -6.07 2.71 -3.47
C ALA A 290 -5.46 4.10 -3.27
N LEU A 291 -5.02 4.45 -2.05
CA LEU A 291 -4.28 5.70 -1.82
C LEU A 291 -3.02 5.78 -2.68
N TYR A 292 -2.23 4.70 -2.73
CA TYR A 292 -1.00 4.65 -3.51
C TYR A 292 -1.24 4.55 -5.03
N ALA A 293 -2.27 3.84 -5.45
CA ALA A 293 -2.60 3.67 -6.86
C ALA A 293 -3.21 4.93 -7.52
N ASN A 294 -3.75 5.87 -6.74
CA ASN A 294 -4.45 7.03 -7.26
C ASN A 294 -3.64 8.31 -7.05
N ALA A 295 -3.15 8.88 -8.15
CA ALA A 295 -2.31 10.10 -8.14
C ALA A 295 -2.95 11.30 -7.41
N SER A 296 -4.28 11.35 -7.24
CA SER A 296 -4.93 12.42 -6.47
C SER A 296 -4.54 12.43 -4.99
N TYR A 297 -4.05 11.30 -4.45
CA TYR A 297 -3.57 11.18 -3.07
C TYR A 297 -2.05 11.36 -2.94
N SER A 298 -1.32 11.66 -4.02
CA SER A 298 0.15 11.78 -3.98
C SER A 298 0.63 12.82 -2.97
N ASN A 299 -0.07 13.96 -2.86
CA ASN A 299 0.25 14.97 -1.87
C ASN A 299 -0.03 14.51 -0.42
N PHE A 300 -1.07 13.72 -0.22
CA PHE A 300 -1.42 13.15 1.08
C PHE A 300 -0.39 12.11 1.54
N LEU A 301 0.16 11.34 0.62
CA LEU A 301 1.19 10.32 0.89
C LEU A 301 2.62 10.90 0.92
N ASN A 302 2.80 12.18 0.63
CA ASN A 302 4.11 12.84 0.70
C ASN A 302 4.45 13.21 2.16
N PHE A 303 4.61 12.20 3.01
CA PHE A 303 4.89 12.38 4.44
C PHE A 303 6.19 13.13 4.69
N GLN A 304 7.15 13.04 3.78
CA GLN A 304 8.43 13.76 3.86
C GLN A 304 8.27 15.29 3.85
N ALA A 305 7.17 15.79 3.30
CA ALA A 305 6.85 17.21 3.31
C ALA A 305 6.21 17.68 4.63
N LEU A 306 5.81 16.78 5.52
CA LEU A 306 5.23 17.13 6.80
C LEU A 306 6.28 17.74 7.72
N THR A 307 5.89 18.79 8.42
CA THR A 307 6.75 19.43 9.41
C THR A 307 7.13 18.45 10.52
N GLY A 308 8.43 18.29 10.76
CA GLY A 308 8.95 17.37 11.77
C GLY A 308 9.03 15.91 11.33
N PHE A 309 8.84 15.60 10.05
CA PHE A 309 8.96 14.23 9.53
C PHE A 309 10.32 13.59 9.87
N GLU A 310 10.29 12.36 10.37
CA GLU A 310 11.49 11.56 10.61
C GLU A 310 11.45 10.23 9.83
N ASN A 311 10.38 9.45 9.95
CA ASN A 311 10.26 8.13 9.32
C ASN A 311 8.79 7.72 9.11
N PHE A 312 8.56 6.70 8.29
CA PHE A 312 7.26 6.02 8.21
C PHE A 312 7.45 4.54 7.91
N TYR A 313 6.41 3.74 8.18
CA TYR A 313 6.35 2.33 7.83
C TYR A 313 4.92 1.90 7.53
N VAL A 314 4.76 0.91 6.64
CA VAL A 314 3.46 0.37 6.24
C VAL A 314 3.33 -1.08 6.72
N PHE A 315 2.50 -1.29 7.73
CA PHE A 315 2.09 -2.62 8.16
C PHE A 315 1.01 -3.13 7.20
N ASN A 316 1.36 -4.13 6.38
CA ASN A 316 0.43 -4.78 5.48
C ASN A 316 0.76 -6.27 5.41
N GLY A 317 -0.20 -7.12 5.73
CA GLY A 317 -0.04 -8.58 5.80
C GLY A 317 -0.14 -9.29 4.45
N LYS A 318 -0.11 -8.58 3.32
CA LYS A 318 -0.23 -9.17 1.98
C LYS A 318 1.07 -9.02 1.21
N GLU A 319 1.50 -10.11 0.57
CA GLU A 319 2.48 -10.07 -0.50
C GLU A 319 1.91 -9.33 -1.70
N ARG A 320 2.68 -8.42 -2.29
CA ARG A 320 2.25 -7.59 -3.41
C ARG A 320 2.83 -8.09 -4.72
N GLY A 321 2.00 -8.21 -5.73
CA GLY A 321 2.48 -8.36 -7.10
C GLY A 321 3.17 -7.08 -7.56
N VAL A 322 4.37 -7.19 -8.11
CA VAL A 322 5.09 -6.10 -8.73
C VAL A 322 5.11 -6.28 -10.24
N ASN A 323 5.15 -5.17 -10.95
CA ASN A 323 5.37 -5.20 -12.38
C ASN A 323 6.86 -5.36 -12.66
N TYR A 324 7.26 -6.45 -13.35
CA TYR A 324 8.65 -6.73 -13.68
C TYR A 324 8.80 -7.36 -15.06
N THR A 325 9.99 -7.30 -15.61
CA THR A 325 10.36 -7.89 -16.89
C THR A 325 11.87 -8.13 -16.95
N VAL A 326 12.30 -9.19 -17.61
CA VAL A 326 13.70 -9.28 -18.03
C VAL A 326 13.95 -8.27 -19.14
N VAL A 327 15.10 -7.62 -19.14
CA VAL A 327 15.56 -6.72 -20.21
C VAL A 327 16.45 -7.51 -21.16
N PRO A 328 15.97 -7.94 -22.34
CA PRO A 328 16.70 -8.90 -23.18
C PRO A 328 18.02 -8.38 -23.71
N GLU A 329 18.06 -7.11 -24.10
CA GLU A 329 19.26 -6.47 -24.65
C GLU A 329 19.82 -5.45 -23.67
N TYR A 330 20.32 -5.93 -22.51
CA TYR A 330 20.91 -5.06 -21.52
C TYR A 330 22.44 -5.23 -21.48
N LYS A 331 23.15 -4.12 -21.24
CA LYS A 331 24.63 -4.07 -21.31
C LYS A 331 25.34 -5.05 -20.36
N ASP A 332 24.70 -5.38 -19.23
CA ASP A 332 25.26 -6.25 -18.21
C ASP A 332 24.89 -7.73 -18.40
N ASN A 333 24.15 -8.08 -19.47
CA ASN A 333 23.79 -9.47 -19.77
C ASN A 333 25.04 -10.24 -20.28
N ILE A 334 25.17 -11.50 -19.83
CA ILE A 334 26.25 -12.43 -20.19
C ILE A 334 25.62 -13.74 -20.66
N GLY A 335 26.18 -14.35 -21.72
CA GLY A 335 25.60 -15.49 -22.40
C GLY A 335 24.60 -15.06 -23.48
N ARG A 336 23.74 -15.97 -23.92
CA ARG A 336 22.73 -15.73 -24.96
C ARG A 336 21.38 -16.25 -24.52
N PHE A 337 20.32 -15.54 -24.87
CA PHE A 337 18.93 -15.95 -24.68
C PHE A 337 18.00 -15.14 -25.54
N ARG A 338 16.77 -15.57 -25.66
CA ARG A 338 15.68 -14.85 -26.31
C ARG A 338 14.46 -14.83 -25.38
N SER A 339 13.60 -13.84 -25.56
CA SER A 339 12.30 -13.83 -24.90
C SER A 339 11.42 -14.95 -25.49
N GLU A 340 10.61 -15.59 -24.67
CA GLU A 340 9.60 -16.53 -25.13
C GLU A 340 8.66 -15.86 -26.14
N LYS A 341 8.25 -16.60 -27.16
CA LYS A 341 7.37 -16.06 -28.20
C LYS A 341 6.04 -15.60 -27.60
N GLY A 342 5.73 -14.33 -27.77
CA GLY A 342 4.52 -13.69 -27.22
C GLY A 342 4.74 -12.83 -25.98
N GLU A 343 5.91 -12.87 -25.36
CA GLU A 343 6.29 -12.04 -24.19
C GLU A 343 7.00 -10.74 -24.63
N SER A 344 6.40 -9.95 -25.52
CA SER A 344 7.08 -8.80 -26.14
C SER A 344 7.42 -7.66 -25.18
N TYR A 345 6.70 -7.48 -24.06
CA TYR A 345 6.85 -6.32 -23.17
C TYR A 345 7.03 -6.72 -21.69
N CYS A 346 6.71 -7.95 -21.36
CA CYS A 346 6.83 -8.52 -20.01
C CYS A 346 7.47 -9.90 -20.13
N VAL A 347 8.78 -9.92 -20.17
CA VAL A 347 9.57 -11.14 -20.37
C VAL A 347 9.83 -11.80 -19.03
N HIS A 348 9.25 -12.98 -18.83
CA HIS A 348 9.43 -13.79 -17.62
C HIS A 348 10.07 -15.15 -17.96
N THR A 349 10.03 -15.55 -19.23
CA THR A 349 10.64 -16.78 -19.72
C THR A 349 11.71 -16.47 -20.76
N LEU A 350 12.90 -17.00 -20.54
CA LEU A 350 14.02 -16.92 -21.47
C LEU A 350 14.21 -18.26 -22.16
N GLU A 351 14.23 -18.26 -23.49
CA GLU A 351 14.42 -19.45 -24.34
C GLU A 351 15.77 -19.42 -25.05
N ASN A 352 16.20 -20.61 -25.49
CA ASN A 352 17.48 -20.80 -26.16
C ASN A 352 18.63 -20.22 -25.33
N CYS A 353 18.59 -20.52 -24.02
CA CYS A 353 19.62 -20.05 -23.11
C CYS A 353 20.94 -20.77 -23.32
N GLU A 354 22.00 -20.02 -23.53
CA GLU A 354 23.38 -20.51 -23.64
C GLU A 354 24.28 -19.78 -22.64
N SER A 355 25.05 -20.52 -21.86
CA SER A 355 26.07 -19.92 -20.99
C SER A 355 27.18 -19.26 -21.82
N ASP A 356 27.79 -18.24 -21.27
CA ASP A 356 29.08 -17.73 -21.77
C ASP A 356 30.16 -18.82 -21.66
N ARG A 357 31.01 -18.92 -22.66
CA ARG A 357 32.01 -20.01 -22.76
C ARG A 357 33.12 -19.90 -21.71
N ASP A 358 33.51 -18.67 -21.36
CA ASP A 358 34.61 -18.42 -20.45
C ASP A 358 34.12 -18.38 -18.99
N ALA A 359 33.00 -17.72 -18.74
CA ALA A 359 32.40 -17.61 -17.41
C ALA A 359 31.58 -18.82 -16.99
N ASN A 360 31.11 -19.65 -17.94
CA ASN A 360 30.24 -20.81 -17.73
C ASN A 360 28.91 -20.47 -16.97
N VAL A 361 28.42 -19.26 -17.17
CA VAL A 361 27.20 -18.74 -16.54
C VAL A 361 26.36 -18.02 -17.56
N ILE A 362 25.07 -17.86 -17.22
CA ILE A 362 24.17 -16.91 -17.85
C ILE A 362 23.93 -15.76 -16.85
N GLN A 363 23.95 -14.53 -17.32
CA GLN A 363 23.59 -13.35 -16.53
C GLN A 363 22.55 -12.54 -17.26
N PHE A 364 21.51 -12.15 -16.55
CA PHE A 364 20.43 -11.33 -17.09
C PHE A 364 19.95 -10.31 -16.06
N THR A 365 19.35 -9.23 -16.55
CA THR A 365 18.88 -8.13 -15.73
C THR A 365 17.35 -8.05 -15.77
N VAL A 366 16.74 -8.00 -14.60
CA VAL A 366 15.29 -7.80 -14.40
C VAL A 366 15.06 -6.35 -14.03
N ALA A 367 14.14 -5.69 -14.73
CA ALA A 367 13.59 -4.39 -14.34
C ALA A 367 12.30 -4.63 -13.56
N ALA A 368 12.16 -4.05 -12.36
CA ALA A 368 11.00 -4.22 -11.49
C ALA A 368 10.52 -2.88 -10.94
N ASP A 369 9.19 -2.72 -10.82
CA ASP A 369 8.59 -1.62 -10.08
C ASP A 369 8.43 -2.01 -8.61
N LEU A 370 9.39 -1.67 -7.78
CA LEU A 370 9.36 -1.94 -6.34
C LEU A 370 8.68 -0.83 -5.51
N SER A 371 8.19 0.25 -6.14
CA SER A 371 7.51 1.35 -5.44
C SER A 371 6.27 0.89 -4.68
N THR A 372 5.57 -0.12 -5.22
CA THR A 372 4.37 -0.68 -4.61
C THR A 372 4.62 -1.45 -3.31
N THR A 373 5.88 -1.78 -3.01
CA THR A 373 6.25 -2.45 -1.75
C THR A 373 6.24 -1.51 -0.56
N HIS A 374 6.38 -0.19 -0.82
CA HIS A 374 6.50 0.87 0.20
C HIS A 374 7.67 0.68 1.17
N ALA A 375 8.63 -0.17 0.82
CA ALA A 375 9.87 -0.33 1.59
C ALA A 375 10.83 0.83 1.34
N GLU A 376 11.69 1.11 2.30
CA GLU A 376 12.67 2.19 2.23
C GLU A 376 13.69 1.95 1.11
N ALA A 377 14.14 3.02 0.43
CA ALA A 377 15.10 2.92 -0.66
C ALA A 377 16.41 2.20 -0.25
N ALA A 378 16.90 2.45 0.97
CA ALA A 378 18.09 1.78 1.48
C ALA A 378 17.87 0.26 1.64
N TYR A 379 16.65 -0.15 2.02
CA TYR A 379 16.28 -1.56 2.13
C TYR A 379 16.19 -2.21 0.74
N LEU A 380 15.55 -1.54 -0.22
CA LEU A 380 15.37 -2.03 -1.59
C LEU A 380 16.69 -2.24 -2.32
N ASN A 381 17.70 -1.40 -2.05
CA ASN A 381 19.00 -1.45 -2.72
C ASN A 381 20.00 -2.47 -2.10
N ASN A 382 19.61 -3.19 -1.04
CA ASN A 382 20.49 -4.13 -0.37
C ASN A 382 20.16 -5.58 -0.75
N ALA A 383 21.06 -6.23 -1.50
CA ALA A 383 20.88 -7.62 -1.95
C ALA A 383 20.67 -8.64 -0.81
N LYS A 384 21.11 -8.36 0.42
CA LYS A 384 20.92 -9.23 1.58
C LYS A 384 19.45 -9.34 2.00
N ASN A 385 18.62 -8.37 1.59
CA ASN A 385 17.20 -8.35 1.89
C ASN A 385 16.37 -9.21 0.93
N TYR A 386 17.03 -9.76 -0.08
CA TYR A 386 16.41 -10.66 -1.06
C TYR A 386 16.84 -12.10 -0.82
N GLU A 387 15.90 -13.01 -0.95
CA GLU A 387 16.17 -14.45 -0.99
C GLU A 387 16.00 -14.94 -2.42
N LEU A 388 17.06 -15.49 -2.97
CA LEU A 388 17.05 -16.12 -4.27
C LEU A 388 17.02 -17.62 -4.08
N THR A 389 15.97 -18.27 -4.62
CA THR A 389 15.85 -19.72 -4.71
C THR A 389 15.84 -20.14 -6.17
N SER A 390 16.49 -21.26 -6.48
CA SER A 390 16.55 -21.81 -7.84
C SER A 390 16.59 -23.31 -7.76
N SER A 391 16.11 -23.98 -8.82
CA SER A 391 16.27 -25.43 -9.03
C SER A 391 17.73 -25.83 -9.20
N VAL A 392 18.63 -24.88 -9.48
CA VAL A 392 20.08 -25.09 -9.64
C VAL A 392 20.84 -24.29 -8.59
N LYS A 393 21.88 -24.91 -8.02
CA LYS A 393 22.76 -24.24 -7.05
C LYS A 393 23.66 -23.23 -7.74
N GLY A 394 24.06 -22.17 -7.00
CA GLY A 394 25.03 -21.19 -7.51
C GLY A 394 24.41 -19.97 -8.19
N CYS A 395 23.09 -19.89 -8.28
CA CYS A 395 22.43 -18.64 -8.67
C CYS A 395 22.60 -17.58 -7.59
N LYS A 396 22.89 -16.35 -8.00
CA LYS A 396 23.10 -15.22 -7.09
C LYS A 396 22.65 -13.91 -7.71
N ILE A 397 22.23 -13.00 -6.86
CA ILE A 397 22.03 -11.59 -7.24
C ILE A 397 23.39 -10.92 -7.20
N THR A 398 23.83 -10.36 -8.32
CA THR A 398 25.12 -9.69 -8.45
C THR A 398 25.03 -8.19 -8.26
N ASN A 399 23.88 -7.59 -8.57
CA ASN A 399 23.64 -6.17 -8.41
C ASN A 399 22.16 -5.86 -8.22
N ILE A 400 21.86 -4.85 -7.38
CA ILE A 400 20.55 -4.22 -7.27
C ILE A 400 20.77 -2.72 -7.18
N ARG A 401 20.03 -1.96 -8.00
CA ARG A 401 20.13 -0.51 -7.99
C ARG A 401 18.88 0.16 -8.56
N PRO A 402 18.63 1.45 -8.24
CA PRO A 402 17.61 2.24 -8.92
C PRO A 402 17.91 2.38 -10.41
N ILE A 403 16.85 2.57 -11.21
CA ILE A 403 16.96 2.97 -12.63
C ILE A 403 17.28 4.45 -12.68
N GLU A 404 18.34 4.81 -13.40
CA GLU A 404 18.69 6.21 -13.62
C GLU A 404 17.84 6.81 -14.76
N GLN A 405 17.48 8.08 -14.63
CA GLN A 405 16.58 8.75 -15.60
C GLN A 405 17.13 8.68 -17.05
N GLY A 406 18.43 8.70 -17.25
CA GLY A 406 19.08 8.60 -18.57
C GLY A 406 19.07 7.21 -19.20
N GLU A 407 18.71 6.17 -18.47
CA GLU A 407 18.66 4.80 -18.97
C GLU A 407 17.34 4.45 -19.69
N VAL A 408 16.28 5.22 -19.47
CA VAL A 408 14.95 4.99 -20.06
C VAL A 408 14.92 5.56 -21.50
N THR A 409 15.81 5.04 -22.36
CA THR A 409 15.98 5.52 -23.75
C THR A 409 16.17 4.35 -24.72
N GLY A 410 15.96 4.62 -26.00
CA GLY A 410 16.24 3.65 -27.08
C GLY A 410 15.40 2.37 -26.97
N ASN A 411 16.03 1.24 -27.30
CA ASN A 411 15.37 -0.09 -27.33
C ASN A 411 14.98 -0.60 -25.93
N SER A 412 15.69 -0.15 -24.87
CA SER A 412 15.39 -0.54 -23.50
C SER A 412 14.17 0.19 -22.92
N LYS A 413 13.72 1.30 -23.52
CA LYS A 413 12.63 2.12 -23.00
C LYS A 413 11.38 1.31 -22.65
N MET A 414 10.95 0.42 -23.55
CA MET A 414 9.74 -0.39 -23.36
C MET A 414 9.80 -1.34 -22.16
N TYR A 415 11.02 -1.72 -21.71
CA TYR A 415 11.22 -2.60 -20.55
C TYR A 415 11.43 -1.81 -19.26
N LEU A 416 11.96 -0.60 -19.35
CA LEU A 416 12.35 0.21 -18.18
C LEU A 416 11.28 1.23 -17.77
N GLU A 417 10.41 1.64 -18.70
CA GLU A 417 9.36 2.62 -18.41
C GLU A 417 8.41 2.09 -17.33
N GLY A 418 8.16 2.91 -16.28
CA GLY A 418 7.32 2.51 -15.13
C GLY A 418 7.99 1.52 -14.17
N LYS A 419 9.28 1.24 -14.32
CA LYS A 419 10.06 0.44 -13.36
C LYS A 419 10.97 1.35 -12.54
N THR A 420 11.32 0.88 -11.35
CA THR A 420 12.11 1.66 -10.38
C THR A 420 13.50 1.08 -10.14
N HIS A 421 13.67 -0.23 -10.30
CA HIS A 421 14.92 -0.93 -9.96
C HIS A 421 15.36 -1.91 -11.02
N LEU A 422 16.67 -2.12 -11.10
CA LEU A 422 17.32 -3.19 -11.85
C LEU A 422 17.93 -4.21 -10.89
N ILE A 423 17.63 -5.48 -11.14
CA ILE A 423 18.15 -6.63 -10.39
C ILE A 423 18.92 -7.51 -11.38
N THR A 424 20.23 -7.62 -11.22
CA THR A 424 21.09 -8.46 -12.08
C THR A 424 21.33 -9.80 -11.40
N ILE A 425 21.05 -10.88 -12.11
CA ILE A 425 21.08 -12.25 -11.63
C ILE A 425 22.06 -13.04 -12.50
N GLN A 426 22.92 -13.81 -11.84
CA GLN A 426 23.87 -14.72 -12.48
C GLN A 426 23.59 -16.15 -12.02
N CYS A 427 23.49 -17.09 -12.98
CA CYS A 427 23.21 -18.50 -12.71
C CYS A 427 24.09 -19.42 -13.57
N PRO A 428 24.54 -20.57 -13.05
CA PRO A 428 24.94 -21.70 -13.89
C PRO A 428 23.70 -22.20 -14.66
N LEU A 429 23.92 -22.68 -15.87
CA LEU A 429 22.85 -23.24 -16.68
C LEU A 429 23.04 -24.78 -16.77
N GLU A 430 22.42 -25.52 -15.84
CA GLU A 430 22.65 -26.95 -15.67
C GLU A 430 21.46 -27.81 -16.15
N GLN A 431 20.23 -27.29 -16.04
CA GLN A 431 19.01 -28.01 -16.38
C GLN A 431 18.39 -27.53 -17.69
N PRO A 432 17.61 -28.37 -18.40
CA PRO A 432 16.87 -27.95 -19.59
C PRO A 432 15.86 -26.83 -19.33
N GLU A 433 15.22 -26.86 -18.15
CA GLU A 433 14.36 -25.81 -17.63
C GLU A 433 14.74 -25.51 -16.18
N GLN A 434 14.88 -24.25 -15.85
CA GLN A 434 15.39 -23.79 -14.57
C GLN A 434 14.54 -22.60 -14.07
N ASN A 435 13.93 -22.76 -12.91
CA ASN A 435 13.11 -21.75 -12.29
C ASN A 435 13.89 -20.99 -11.24
N ILE A 436 13.78 -19.66 -11.28
CA ILE A 436 14.45 -18.74 -10.37
C ILE A 436 13.35 -17.90 -9.70
N LYS A 437 13.37 -17.90 -8.38
CA LYS A 437 12.47 -17.11 -7.56
C LYS A 437 13.27 -16.13 -6.70
N ILE A 438 12.90 -14.85 -6.74
CA ILE A 438 13.52 -13.77 -5.99
C ILE A 438 12.44 -13.17 -5.08
N ALA A 439 12.60 -13.34 -3.78
CA ALA A 439 11.67 -12.83 -2.78
C ALA A 439 12.31 -11.67 -2.01
N LEU A 440 11.70 -10.49 -2.04
CA LEU A 440 12.07 -9.38 -1.15
C LEU A 440 11.44 -9.65 0.22
N LYS A 441 12.29 -9.93 1.21
CA LYS A 441 11.85 -10.25 2.57
C LYS A 441 11.17 -9.04 3.22
N ASN A 442 10.12 -9.30 3.98
CA ASN A 442 9.57 -8.30 4.87
C ASN A 442 10.43 -8.18 6.14
N HIS A 443 10.45 -7.01 6.77
CA HIS A 443 11.22 -6.77 7.99
C HIS A 443 10.48 -5.80 8.91
N PHE A 444 10.80 -5.87 10.18
CA PHE A 444 10.42 -4.85 11.16
C PHE A 444 11.51 -3.77 11.13
N PRO A 445 11.18 -2.48 10.90
CA PRO A 445 12.19 -1.47 10.62
C PRO A 445 12.96 -1.05 11.87
N ASP A 446 14.29 -0.94 11.74
CA ASP A 446 15.21 -0.59 12.82
C ASP A 446 14.88 0.76 13.48
N TRP A 447 14.28 1.71 12.72
CA TRP A 447 13.94 3.01 13.31
C TRP A 447 12.88 2.90 14.40
N ILE A 448 12.00 1.89 14.37
CA ILE A 448 11.02 1.65 15.43
C ILE A 448 11.73 1.20 16.72
N GLU A 449 12.66 0.26 16.60
CA GLU A 449 13.49 -0.19 17.73
C GLU A 449 14.27 1.00 18.32
N ASN A 450 14.92 1.79 17.47
CA ASN A 450 15.70 2.95 17.87
C ASN A 450 14.87 4.12 18.41
N SER A 451 13.57 4.14 18.14
CA SER A 451 12.62 5.15 18.64
C SER A 451 11.91 4.72 19.93
N SER A 452 12.20 3.53 20.43
CA SER A 452 11.60 3.01 21.66
C SER A 452 12.58 3.06 22.82
N SER A 453 12.07 3.40 24.01
CA SER A 453 12.82 3.34 25.25
C SER A 453 12.11 2.40 26.24
N ASP A 454 12.88 1.61 26.95
CA ASP A 454 12.36 0.78 28.05
C ASP A 454 12.42 1.55 29.41
N ASN A 455 12.92 2.79 29.39
CA ASN A 455 12.98 3.65 30.56
C ASN A 455 12.84 5.13 30.14
N ASP A 456 11.85 5.81 30.66
CA ASP A 456 11.56 7.23 30.38
C ASP A 456 11.78 8.16 31.60
N THR A 457 12.41 7.65 32.67
CA THR A 457 12.59 8.41 33.91
C THR A 457 13.72 9.43 33.83
N ASN A 458 14.69 9.27 32.91
CA ASN A 458 15.77 10.22 32.68
C ASN A 458 15.44 11.22 31.54
N ILE A 459 14.61 12.19 31.82
CA ILE A 459 14.21 13.23 30.87
C ILE A 459 15.37 14.14 30.40
N GLY A 460 16.52 14.10 31.07
CA GLY A 460 17.72 14.85 30.69
C GLY A 460 18.65 14.10 29.74
N SER A 461 18.37 12.84 29.40
CA SER A 461 19.21 12.11 28.48
C SER A 461 19.11 12.64 27.04
N ALA A 462 20.17 12.49 26.26
CA ALA A 462 20.17 12.89 24.84
C ALA A 462 19.16 12.14 24.00
N GLU A 463 18.83 10.91 24.36
CA GLU A 463 17.91 10.02 23.65
C GLU A 463 16.44 10.36 23.90
N PHE A 464 16.14 10.97 25.07
CA PHE A 464 14.76 11.24 25.50
C PHE A 464 13.95 12.05 24.47
N GLY A 465 14.59 13.02 23.82
CA GLY A 465 13.95 13.85 22.79
C GLY A 465 13.60 13.12 21.49
N GLY A 466 14.04 11.86 21.33
CA GLY A 466 13.84 11.06 20.10
C GLY A 466 13.11 9.73 20.32
N THR A 467 12.81 9.36 21.58
CA THR A 467 12.26 8.05 21.93
C THR A 467 10.93 8.15 22.66
N THR A 468 10.11 7.12 22.52
CA THR A 468 8.84 6.93 23.24
C THR A 468 8.91 5.66 24.06
N PHE A 469 8.42 5.71 25.28
CA PHE A 469 8.39 4.61 26.22
C PHE A 469 7.49 3.48 25.69
N GLY A 470 8.04 2.27 25.54
CA GLY A 470 7.31 1.07 25.14
C GLY A 470 6.90 0.96 23.67
N LEU A 471 7.13 1.96 22.83
CA LEU A 471 6.63 2.03 21.43
C LEU A 471 6.79 0.74 20.64
N LYS A 472 7.98 0.13 20.67
CA LYS A 472 8.29 -1.07 19.88
C LYS A 472 7.37 -2.24 20.18
N TYR A 473 6.95 -2.41 21.43
CA TYR A 473 6.13 -3.54 21.84
C TYR A 473 4.73 -3.48 21.23
N PHE A 474 4.12 -2.30 21.21
CA PHE A 474 2.84 -2.09 20.54
C PHE A 474 2.95 -2.32 19.02
N LEU A 475 3.96 -1.74 18.39
CA LEU A 475 4.16 -1.87 16.96
C LEU A 475 4.55 -3.30 16.53
N HIS A 476 5.30 -4.03 17.36
CA HIS A 476 5.50 -5.48 17.18
C HIS A 476 4.19 -6.27 17.28
N GLY A 477 3.28 -5.84 18.13
CA GLY A 477 1.94 -6.41 18.21
C GLY A 477 1.16 -6.26 16.91
N ILE A 478 1.17 -5.07 16.29
CA ILE A 478 0.58 -4.83 14.96
C ILE A 478 1.28 -5.67 13.90
N TYR A 479 2.62 -5.67 13.88
CA TYR A 479 3.42 -6.45 12.93
C TYR A 479 3.08 -7.95 12.99
N SER A 480 3.00 -8.49 14.21
CA SER A 480 2.63 -9.89 14.45
C SER A 480 1.18 -10.21 14.03
N ALA A 481 0.27 -9.25 14.17
CA ALA A 481 -1.11 -9.41 13.74
C ALA A 481 -1.28 -9.42 12.21
N CYS A 482 -0.44 -8.68 11.49
CA CYS A 482 -0.43 -8.69 10.03
C CYS A 482 0.06 -10.01 9.44
N SER A 483 0.70 -10.86 10.24
CA SER A 483 1.15 -12.18 9.83
C SER A 483 0.01 -13.20 10.00
N ALA A 484 -0.50 -13.77 8.91
CA ALA A 484 -1.50 -14.85 8.97
C ALA A 484 -0.91 -16.17 9.50
N THR A 485 0.40 -16.32 9.42
CA THR A 485 1.21 -17.43 9.93
C THR A 485 2.30 -16.85 10.83
N SER A 486 3.09 -17.69 11.47
CA SER A 486 4.23 -17.23 12.31
C SER A 486 5.34 -16.51 11.51
N VAL A 487 5.22 -16.41 10.19
CA VAL A 487 6.18 -15.76 9.29
C VAL A 487 5.46 -14.68 8.51
N MET A 488 5.99 -13.44 8.53
CA MET A 488 5.49 -12.37 7.68
C MET A 488 5.67 -12.74 6.21
N PRO A 489 4.67 -12.48 5.36
CA PRO A 489 4.82 -12.67 3.94
C PRO A 489 5.92 -11.74 3.41
N ASN A 490 6.55 -12.14 2.29
CA ASN A 490 7.48 -11.25 1.60
C ASN A 490 6.76 -9.97 1.16
N TYR A 491 7.51 -8.90 0.92
CA TYR A 491 6.95 -7.73 0.25
C TYR A 491 6.46 -8.09 -1.15
N THR A 492 7.28 -8.83 -1.89
CA THR A 492 6.98 -9.30 -3.23
C THR A 492 7.86 -10.47 -3.64
N THR A 493 7.41 -11.19 -4.66
CA THR A 493 8.17 -12.27 -5.30
C THR A 493 8.20 -12.07 -6.81
N ILE A 494 9.36 -12.28 -7.41
CA ILE A 494 9.64 -12.26 -8.84
C ILE A 494 10.04 -13.66 -9.27
N GLU A 495 9.47 -14.18 -10.37
CA GLU A 495 9.75 -15.51 -10.89
C GLU A 495 10.18 -15.46 -12.34
N ILE A 496 11.30 -16.11 -12.67
CA ILE A 496 11.90 -16.18 -14.01
C ILE A 496 12.17 -17.62 -14.36
N THR A 497 11.83 -18.00 -15.58
CA THR A 497 12.12 -19.34 -16.13
C THR A 497 13.18 -19.23 -17.22
N LEU A 498 14.23 -20.07 -17.13
CA LEU A 498 15.26 -20.25 -18.17
C LEU A 498 15.03 -21.59 -18.87
N LYS A 499 15.01 -21.60 -20.21
CA LYS A 499 14.92 -22.80 -21.06
C LYS A 499 16.15 -22.84 -21.98
N LYS A 500 16.87 -23.97 -21.99
CA LYS A 500 17.97 -24.23 -22.95
C LYS A 500 17.46 -24.35 -24.37
#